data_6fd8ffa2eb15e4290bc7849fff701833
#
_entry.id   6fd8ffa2eb15e4290bc7849fff701833
#
_cell.length_a   1.000
_cell.length_b   1.000
_cell.length_c   1.000
_cell.angle_alpha   90.00
_cell.angle_beta   90.00
_cell.angle_gamma   90.00
#
_symmetry.space_group_name_H-M   'P 1'
#
loop_
_entity.id
_entity.type
_entity.pdbx_description
1 polymer ?
#
loop_
_entity_poly.entity_id
_entity_poly.type
_entity_poly.pdbx_seq_one_letter_code
_entity_poly.pdbx_strand_id
1 'polypeptide(L)'
;RALGLETADKPAAACLASRIPYGTPVTLGVLRSVERAEAALRRLGFAAVRVRHYDDVARIEVPVAELARMLEQRTEVIDAVREGGYRYVTVDLEGLRSGNLNAALGLAAS
;
A
#
# COMPACT_ATOMS: atom_id res chain seq x y z
N ARG A 1 -9.22 -20.52 -14.45
CA ARG A 1 -8.82 -20.10 -14.34
C ARG A 1 -8.28 -20.03 -14.36
N ALA A 2 -8.51 -20.32 -14.54
CA ALA A 2 -8.03 -20.00 -14.42
C ALA A 2 -7.19 -20.03 -14.54
N LEU A 3 -6.91 -20.41 -15.02
CA LEU A 3 -6.02 -20.32 -15.10
C LEU A 3 -5.24 -19.33 -15.53
N GLY A 4 -4.86 -18.97 -16.80
CA GLY A 4 -4.33 -17.74 -17.19
C GLY A 4 -4.58 -16.69 -16.22
N LEU A 5 -5.63 -16.80 -15.63
CA LEU A 5 -5.98 -16.03 -14.56
C LEU A 5 -4.94 -16.07 -13.49
N GLU A 6 -4.46 -17.21 -13.23
CA GLU A 6 -3.45 -17.40 -12.24
C GLU A 6 -2.17 -16.70 -12.63
N THR A 7 -1.89 -16.70 -13.90
CA THR A 7 -0.70 -16.06 -14.37
C THR A 7 -0.77 -14.57 -14.10
N ALA A 8 -1.92 -13.99 -14.28
CA ALA A 8 -2.09 -12.57 -14.02
C ALA A 8 -2.08 -12.27 -12.52
N ASP A 9 -2.66 -13.17 -11.74
CA ASP A 9 -2.77 -12.94 -10.32
C ASP A 9 -1.48 -13.10 -9.56
N LYS A 10 -0.66 -14.02 -9.98
CA LYS A 10 0.57 -14.30 -9.27
C LYS A 10 1.48 -13.09 -9.12
N PRO A 11 1.76 -12.35 -10.18
CA PRO A 11 2.60 -11.16 -10.03
C PRO A 11 1.95 -10.14 -9.10
N ALA A 12 0.66 -9.97 -9.20
CA ALA A 12 -0.03 -9.02 -8.34
C ALA A 12 0.06 -9.45 -6.88
N ALA A 13 -0.16 -10.73 -6.62
CA ALA A 13 -0.07 -11.24 -5.27
C ALA A 13 1.33 -11.08 -4.71
N ALA A 14 2.35 -11.33 -5.53
CA ALA A 14 3.73 -11.17 -5.09
C ALA A 14 4.02 -9.72 -4.74
N CYS A 15 3.50 -8.79 -5.54
CA CYS A 15 3.69 -7.37 -5.26
C CYS A 15 2.99 -6.97 -3.97
N LEU A 16 1.79 -7.47 -3.76
CA LEU A 16 1.04 -7.15 -2.56
C LEU A 16 1.71 -7.74 -1.32
N ALA A 17 2.30 -8.91 -1.47
CA ALA A 17 2.96 -9.56 -0.35
C ALA A 17 4.09 -8.69 0.20
N SER A 18 4.69 -7.86 -0.63
CA SER A 18 5.77 -7.00 -0.18
C SER A 18 5.31 -5.94 0.81
N ARG A 19 4.00 -5.73 0.94
CA ARG A 19 3.45 -4.78 1.92
C ARG A 19 3.29 -5.38 3.29
N ILE A 20 3.61 -6.67 3.44
CA ILE A 20 3.39 -7.39 4.68
C ILE A 20 4.72 -7.60 5.36
N PRO A 21 4.84 -7.28 6.67
CA PRO A 21 6.11 -7.41 7.36
C PRO A 21 6.60 -8.83 7.37
N TYR A 22 7.91 -8.98 7.35
CA TYR A 22 8.53 -10.28 7.43
C TYR A 22 8.08 -10.97 8.73
N GLY A 23 7.70 -12.22 8.63
CA GLY A 23 7.24 -12.95 9.80
C GLY A 23 5.74 -12.98 9.97
N THR A 24 5.03 -12.07 9.30
CA THR A 24 3.57 -12.06 9.35
C THR A 24 3.05 -13.05 8.30
N PRO A 25 2.14 -13.95 8.67
CA PRO A 25 1.60 -14.86 7.67
C PRO A 25 0.90 -14.12 6.54
N VAL A 26 1.19 -14.52 5.32
CA VAL A 26 0.56 -13.93 4.15
C VAL A 26 -0.67 -14.78 3.83
N THR A 27 -1.85 -14.23 4.09
CA THR A 27 -3.09 -14.93 3.82
C THR A 27 -3.86 -14.18 2.75
N LEU A 28 -4.82 -14.85 2.15
CA LEU A 28 -5.65 -14.23 1.14
C LEU A 28 -6.41 -13.04 1.74
N GLY A 29 -6.86 -13.18 2.99
CA GLY A 29 -7.55 -12.10 3.66
C GLY A 29 -6.69 -10.87 3.80
N VAL A 30 -5.43 -11.05 4.19
CA VAL A 30 -4.49 -9.95 4.34
C VAL A 30 -4.23 -9.28 3.00
N LEU A 31 -4.01 -10.10 1.96
CA LEU A 31 -3.78 -9.54 0.62
C LEU A 31 -4.98 -8.74 0.15
N ARG A 32 -6.19 -9.22 0.44
CA ARG A 32 -7.39 -8.49 0.07
C ARG A 32 -7.54 -7.18 0.82
N SER A 33 -7.17 -7.18 2.09
CA SER A 33 -7.22 -5.96 2.89
C SER A 33 -6.32 -4.89 2.27
N VAL A 34 -5.09 -5.26 1.94
CA VAL A 34 -4.16 -4.34 1.32
C VAL A 34 -4.70 -3.86 -0.02
N GLU A 35 -5.18 -4.79 -0.84
CA GLU A 35 -5.68 -4.46 -2.16
C GLU A 35 -6.86 -3.50 -2.10
N ARG A 36 -7.80 -3.76 -1.21
CA ARG A 36 -8.98 -2.90 -1.07
C ARG A 36 -8.59 -1.50 -0.63
N ALA A 37 -7.69 -1.41 0.34
CA ALA A 37 -7.26 -0.11 0.83
C ALA A 37 -6.55 0.68 -0.27
N GLU A 38 -5.65 0.01 -0.99
CA GLU A 38 -4.94 0.70 -2.08
C GLU A 38 -5.88 1.11 -3.19
N ALA A 39 -6.82 0.23 -3.54
CA ALA A 39 -7.78 0.55 -4.60
C ALA A 39 -8.65 1.75 -4.21
N ALA A 40 -9.10 1.78 -2.97
CA ALA A 40 -9.93 2.88 -2.50
C ALA A 40 -9.15 4.19 -2.52
N LEU A 41 -7.88 4.16 -2.14
CA LEU A 41 -7.04 5.35 -2.18
C LEU A 41 -6.79 5.82 -3.61
N ARG A 42 -6.64 4.87 -4.54
CA ARG A 42 -6.48 5.25 -5.94
C ARG A 42 -7.72 5.93 -6.48
N ARG A 43 -8.90 5.50 -6.01
CA ARG A 43 -10.13 6.15 -6.43
C ARG A 43 -10.21 7.59 -5.95
N LEU A 44 -9.50 7.92 -4.89
CA LEU A 44 -9.42 9.29 -4.40
C LEU A 44 -8.38 10.11 -5.14
N GLY A 45 -7.64 9.48 -6.04
CA GLY A 45 -6.66 10.18 -6.84
C GLY A 45 -5.22 9.97 -6.45
N PHE A 46 -4.95 9.10 -5.50
CA PHE A 46 -3.58 8.79 -5.11
C PHE A 46 -3.07 7.63 -5.94
N ALA A 47 -2.55 7.93 -7.10
CA ALA A 47 -2.16 6.89 -8.05
C ALA A 47 -0.99 6.03 -7.58
N ALA A 48 0.03 6.67 -7.04
CA ALA A 48 1.21 5.96 -6.57
C ALA A 48 1.12 5.83 -5.06
N VAL A 49 0.42 4.81 -4.61
CA VAL A 49 0.20 4.63 -3.19
C VAL A 49 0.54 3.20 -2.78
N ARG A 50 1.07 3.05 -1.59
CA ARG A 50 1.33 1.75 -1.00
C ARG A 50 0.73 1.74 0.39
N VAL A 51 0.04 0.65 0.72
CA VAL A 51 -0.49 0.46 2.06
C VAL A 51 0.29 -0.69 2.69
N ARG A 52 1.07 -0.39 3.71
CA ARG A 52 1.83 -1.40 4.43
C ARG A 52 0.96 -1.98 5.53
N HIS A 53 0.95 -3.30 5.62
CA HIS A 53 0.07 -4.02 6.53
C HIS A 53 0.76 -4.31 7.86
N TYR A 54 0.16 -3.87 8.95
CA TYR A 54 0.63 -4.18 10.30
C TYR A 54 -0.59 -4.54 11.14
N ASP A 55 -1.13 -5.74 10.89
CA ASP A 55 -2.35 -6.23 11.56
C ASP A 55 -3.51 -5.27 11.36
N ASP A 56 -3.93 -4.55 12.40
CA ASP A 56 -5.04 -3.62 12.27
C ASP A 56 -4.58 -2.19 11.99
N VAL A 57 -3.29 -2.01 11.76
CA VAL A 57 -2.73 -0.70 11.42
C VAL A 57 -2.33 -0.69 9.95
N ALA A 58 -2.73 0.33 9.23
CA ALA A 58 -2.29 0.54 7.86
C ALA A 58 -1.34 1.73 7.87
N ARG A 59 -0.15 1.55 7.26
CA ARG A 59 0.77 2.66 7.07
C ARG A 59 0.80 3.00 5.60
N ILE A 60 0.34 4.19 5.27
CA ILE A 60 0.22 4.63 3.89
C ILE A 60 1.50 5.32 3.45
N GLU A 61 1.96 4.99 2.25
CA GLU A 61 3.09 5.66 1.64
C GLU A 61 2.64 6.25 0.32
N VAL A 62 2.85 7.54 0.16
CA VAL A 62 2.60 8.26 -1.09
C VAL A 62 3.80 9.15 -1.35
N PRO A 63 3.99 9.61 -2.58
CA PRO A 63 5.09 10.55 -2.84
C PRO A 63 4.96 11.74 -1.90
N VAL A 64 6.10 12.25 -1.47
CA VAL A 64 6.11 13.37 -0.51
C VAL A 64 5.24 14.52 -0.97
N ALA A 65 5.21 14.78 -2.28
CA ALA A 65 4.41 15.87 -2.83
C ALA A 65 2.91 15.67 -2.60
N GLU A 66 2.48 14.45 -2.30
CA GLU A 66 1.08 14.14 -2.09
C GLU A 66 0.67 14.19 -0.62
N LEU A 67 1.62 14.34 0.28
CA LEU A 67 1.32 14.29 1.71
C LEU A 67 0.35 15.37 2.15
N ALA A 68 0.55 16.58 1.66
CA ALA A 68 -0.33 17.69 2.03
C ALA A 68 -1.76 17.40 1.58
N ARG A 69 -1.91 16.91 0.35
CA ARG A 69 -3.24 16.60 -0.18
C ARG A 69 -3.89 15.47 0.60
N MET A 70 -3.09 14.51 1.04
CA MET A 70 -3.62 13.40 1.83
C MET A 70 -4.17 13.90 3.16
N LEU A 71 -3.48 14.85 3.78
CA LEU A 71 -3.96 15.44 5.02
C LEU A 71 -5.20 16.28 4.80
N GLU A 72 -5.29 16.96 3.67
CA GLU A 72 -6.47 17.75 3.35
C GLU A 72 -7.69 16.87 3.17
N GLN A 73 -7.47 15.66 2.68
CA GLN A 73 -8.54 14.70 2.44
C GLN A 73 -8.58 13.63 3.52
N ARG A 74 -8.16 13.98 4.74
CA ARG A 74 -7.97 12.97 5.77
C ARG A 74 -9.22 12.12 6.04
N THR A 75 -10.37 12.71 6.03
CA THR A 75 -11.60 11.96 6.31
C THR A 75 -11.85 10.91 5.25
N GLU A 76 -11.72 11.31 3.98
CA GLU A 76 -11.91 10.38 2.87
C GLU A 76 -10.84 9.28 2.88
N VAL A 77 -9.62 9.65 3.24
CA VAL A 77 -8.51 8.70 3.31
C VAL A 77 -8.78 7.67 4.40
N ILE A 78 -9.24 8.13 5.55
CA ILE A 78 -9.55 7.24 6.66
C ILE A 78 -10.65 6.25 6.24
N ASP A 79 -11.71 6.77 5.63
CA ASP A 79 -12.81 5.91 5.20
C ASP A 79 -12.34 4.90 4.16
N ALA A 80 -11.51 5.34 3.22
CA ALA A 80 -11.00 4.47 2.17
C ALA A 80 -10.21 3.31 2.75
N VAL A 81 -9.32 3.60 3.68
CA VAL A 81 -8.46 2.57 4.25
C VAL A 81 -9.26 1.63 5.15
N ARG A 82 -10.28 2.15 5.81
CA ARG A 82 -11.13 1.31 6.64
C ARG A 82 -11.96 0.33 5.82
N GLU A 83 -12.15 0.59 4.54
CA GLU A 83 -12.79 -0.38 3.66
C GLU A 83 -11.98 -1.66 3.61
N GLY A 84 -10.69 -1.57 3.79
CA GLY A 84 -9.83 -2.74 3.82
C GLY A 84 -9.84 -3.48 5.15
N GLY A 85 -10.54 -2.92 6.15
CA GLY A 85 -10.64 -3.56 7.45
C GLY A 85 -9.63 -3.06 8.47
N TYR A 86 -8.91 -2.01 8.16
CA TYR A 86 -7.91 -1.47 9.08
C TYR A 86 -8.56 -0.55 10.10
N ARG A 87 -8.08 -0.67 11.32
CA ARG A 87 -8.60 0.14 12.42
C ARG A 87 -7.86 1.46 12.55
N TYR A 88 -6.55 1.41 12.37
CA TYR A 88 -5.71 2.60 12.49
C TYR A 88 -5.11 2.95 11.15
N VAL A 89 -5.19 4.23 10.81
CA VAL A 89 -4.73 4.73 9.53
C VAL A 89 -3.61 5.71 9.79
N THR A 90 -2.41 5.38 9.31
CA THR A 90 -1.23 6.21 9.52
C THR A 90 -0.58 6.49 8.18
N VAL A 91 0.26 7.50 8.14
CA VAL A 91 0.99 7.85 6.93
C VAL A 91 2.47 8.00 7.27
N ASP A 92 3.31 7.50 6.38
CA ASP A 92 4.74 7.60 6.54
C ASP A 92 5.18 8.96 6.03
N LEU A 93 5.71 9.78 6.92
CA LEU A 93 6.11 11.13 6.56
C LEU A 93 7.31 11.18 5.62
N GLU A 94 8.07 10.10 5.56
CA GLU A 94 9.18 10.05 4.60
C GLU A 94 8.68 9.77 3.19
N GLY A 95 7.44 9.36 3.07
CA GLY A 95 6.83 9.16 1.78
C GLY A 95 7.13 7.82 1.15
N LEU A 96 6.65 7.65 -0.07
CA LEU A 96 6.83 6.41 -0.80
C LEU A 96 8.27 6.28 -1.24
N ARG A 97 8.89 5.21 -0.81
CA ARG A 97 10.24 4.89 -1.23
C ARG A 97 10.17 3.74 -2.22
N SER A 98 9.49 4.01 -3.30
CA SER A 98 9.32 2.99 -4.33
C SER A 98 10.70 2.60 -4.83
N GLY A 99 10.82 1.39 -5.11
CA GLY A 99 12.10 0.93 -5.55
C GLY A 99 13.10 1.02 -4.44
N ASN A 100 12.94 0.21 -3.44
CA ASN A 100 13.95 0.11 -2.43
C ASN A 100 15.28 -0.17 -3.06
N LEU A 101 15.24 -0.88 -4.15
CA LEU A 101 16.45 -1.07 -4.91
C LEU A 101 16.97 0.23 -5.40
N ASN A 102 16.06 1.06 -5.87
CA ASN A 102 16.45 2.37 -6.33
C ASN A 102 16.98 3.19 -5.18
N ALA A 103 16.42 3.01 -4.04
CA ALA A 103 16.91 3.73 -2.89
C ALA A 103 18.33 3.32 -2.58
N ALA A 104 18.59 2.04 -2.64
CA ALA A 104 19.93 1.56 -2.43
C ALA A 104 20.85 2.08 -3.52
N LEU A 105 20.35 2.05 -4.75
CA LEU A 105 21.10 2.59 -5.86
C LEU A 105 21.16 4.09 -5.79
N GLY A 106 20.06 4.66 -5.38
CA GLY A 106 19.93 6.07 -5.23
C GLY A 106 20.84 6.60 -4.17
N LEU A 107 21.07 5.85 -3.17
CA LEU A 107 22.04 6.23 -2.20
C LEU A 107 23.37 6.29 -2.85
N ALA A 108 23.61 5.37 -3.73
CA ALA A 108 24.81 5.40 -4.49
C ALA A 108 24.79 6.61 -5.38
N ALA A 109 23.65 6.93 -5.89
CA ALA A 109 23.54 8.07 -6.77
C ALA A 109 23.42 9.35 -5.99
N SER A 110 22.98 9.27 -4.83
CA SER A 110 22.92 10.45 -4.03
C SER A 110 24.04 10.45 -3.05
#